data_21524f2cf145bd1bb165ae00449ea4be
#
_entry.id   21524f2cf145bd1bb165ae00449ea4be
#
_cell.length_a   1.000
_cell.length_b   1.000
_cell.length_c   1.000
_cell.angle_alpha   90.00
_cell.angle_beta   90.00
_cell.angle_gamma   90.00
#
_symmetry.space_group_name_H-M   'P 1'
#
loop_
_entity.id
_entity.type
_entity.pdbx_description
1 polymer ?
#
loop_
_entity_poly.entity_id
_entity_poly.type
_entity_poly.pdbx_seq_one_letter_code
_entity_poly.pdbx_strand_id
1 'polypeptide(L)'
;MPVRTAVRRKKRPQSGQSRNGVANYPYPRWQGPPPPPNGVAHMSSPASINPRIIEGLYCEALVLSDEVRAAFALSGRLDPPANEDEAQVALSCEALRTTTRMMHSVAWLLNHRAYFAGDLSEFQLRRHGRLADFPEAEPHRLALIDRPTRELILATERFHARLKRLDNGWRERDAAAPSAIAALRERLGERVRG
;
A
#
# COMPACT_ATOMS: atom_id res chain seq x y z
N MET A 1 31.98 73.86 -7.14
CA MET A 1 30.57 73.56 -6.84
C MET A 1 30.33 72.13 -7.32
N PRO A 2 30.34 71.10 -6.42
CA PRO A 2 30.00 69.70 -6.83
C PRO A 2 28.50 69.46 -6.64
N VAL A 3 27.85 68.98 -7.70
CA VAL A 3 26.46 68.59 -7.77
C VAL A 3 26.29 67.26 -7.01
N ARG A 4 25.50 67.25 -5.91
CA ARG A 4 25.09 66.05 -5.18
C ARG A 4 23.99 65.30 -5.92
N THR A 5 24.30 64.17 -6.49
CA THR A 5 23.33 63.25 -7.07
C THR A 5 22.72 62.39 -5.95
N ALA A 6 21.43 62.61 -5.65
CA ALA A 6 20.69 61.82 -4.68
C ALA A 6 20.35 60.45 -5.21
N VAL A 7 20.96 59.41 -4.66
CA VAL A 7 20.65 58.03 -4.97
C VAL A 7 19.36 57.64 -4.25
N ARG A 8 18.27 57.48 -4.99
CA ARG A 8 16.95 57.03 -4.56
C ARG A 8 16.98 55.55 -4.18
N ARG A 9 17.08 55.21 -2.90
CA ARG A 9 16.95 53.83 -2.39
C ARG A 9 15.55 53.29 -2.73
N LYS A 10 15.51 52.34 -3.66
CA LYS A 10 14.34 51.45 -3.90
C LYS A 10 14.12 50.59 -2.66
N LYS A 11 12.97 50.73 -1.99
CA LYS A 11 12.51 49.80 -0.98
C LYS A 11 12.36 48.40 -1.59
N ARG A 12 13.06 47.42 -1.02
CA ARG A 12 12.79 45.98 -1.29
C ARG A 12 11.39 45.64 -0.83
N PRO A 13 10.60 44.90 -1.62
CA PRO A 13 9.38 44.31 -1.12
C PRO A 13 9.72 43.24 -0.09
N GLN A 14 9.08 43.31 1.07
CA GLN A 14 9.15 42.28 2.10
C GLN A 14 8.59 40.98 1.51
N SER A 15 9.42 39.93 1.52
CA SER A 15 9.04 38.58 1.18
C SER A 15 7.91 38.11 2.10
N GLY A 16 6.71 37.98 1.53
CA GLY A 16 5.57 37.40 2.19
C GLY A 16 5.88 36.01 2.68
N GLN A 17 5.56 35.76 3.93
CA GLN A 17 5.57 34.45 4.55
C GLN A 17 4.76 33.48 3.69
N SER A 18 5.43 32.49 3.13
CA SER A 18 4.80 31.30 2.58
C SER A 18 4.10 30.56 3.73
N ARG A 19 2.82 30.80 3.88
CA ARG A 19 1.94 29.94 4.68
C ARG A 19 1.84 28.63 3.92
N ASN A 20 2.54 27.61 4.37
CA ASN A 20 2.27 26.23 4.02
C ASN A 20 0.84 25.90 4.48
N GLY A 21 -0.11 26.23 3.63
CA GLY A 21 -1.47 25.74 3.71
C GLY A 21 -1.45 24.25 3.35
N VAL A 22 -1.17 23.41 4.34
CA VAL A 22 -1.57 22.01 4.27
C VAL A 22 -3.08 22.05 4.13
N ALA A 23 -3.56 21.80 2.91
CA ALA A 23 -4.98 21.66 2.64
C ALA A 23 -5.50 20.54 3.55
N ASN A 24 -6.21 20.96 4.59
CA ASN A 24 -6.91 20.05 5.48
C ASN A 24 -8.10 19.50 4.71
N TYR A 25 -7.84 18.47 3.87
CA TYR A 25 -8.91 17.70 3.26
C TYR A 25 -9.64 16.98 4.39
N PRO A 26 -10.91 17.32 4.66
CA PRO A 26 -11.70 16.55 5.61
C PRO A 26 -11.99 15.21 4.94
N TYR A 27 -11.12 14.22 5.18
CA TYR A 27 -11.52 12.85 4.92
C TYR A 27 -12.79 12.60 5.75
N PRO A 28 -13.91 12.24 5.12
CA PRO A 28 -15.07 11.84 5.89
C PRO A 28 -14.62 10.72 6.81
N ARG A 29 -14.78 10.95 8.12
CA ARG A 29 -14.51 9.91 9.13
C ARG A 29 -15.37 8.70 8.72
N TRP A 30 -14.71 7.66 8.20
CA TRP A 30 -15.38 6.44 7.80
C TRP A 30 -16.17 5.90 8.99
N GLN A 31 -17.49 6.03 8.93
CA GLN A 31 -18.41 5.38 9.85
C GLN A 31 -18.69 4.04 9.22
N GLY A 32 -18.14 2.97 9.80
CA GLY A 32 -18.36 1.62 9.32
C GLY A 32 -19.83 1.36 9.01
N PRO A 33 -20.12 0.37 8.14
CA PRO A 33 -21.50 0.01 7.84
C PRO A 33 -22.24 -0.25 9.16
N PRO A 34 -23.54 0.10 9.24
CA PRO A 34 -24.35 -0.20 10.42
C PRO A 34 -24.27 -1.71 10.72
N PRO A 35 -24.24 -2.11 11.99
CA PRO A 35 -24.20 -3.52 12.34
C PRO A 35 -25.41 -4.24 11.73
N PRO A 36 -25.24 -5.47 11.24
CA PRO A 36 -26.32 -6.25 10.68
C PRO A 36 -27.43 -6.43 11.73
N PRO A 37 -28.71 -6.43 11.35
CA PRO A 37 -29.84 -6.36 12.26
C PRO A 37 -30.10 -7.63 13.11
N ASN A 38 -29.30 -8.67 12.98
CA ASN A 38 -29.46 -9.90 13.81
C ASN A 38 -28.08 -10.31 14.33
N GLY A 39 -27.97 -10.30 15.66
CA GLY A 39 -26.78 -10.65 16.43
C GLY A 39 -26.34 -12.11 16.25
N VAL A 40 -25.74 -12.42 15.12
CA VAL A 40 -24.86 -13.59 15.01
C VAL A 40 -23.52 -13.12 15.53
N ALA A 41 -23.22 -13.50 16.77
CA ALA A 41 -21.88 -13.34 17.32
C ALA A 41 -20.90 -14.08 16.40
N HIS A 42 -20.26 -13.34 15.49
CA HIS A 42 -19.10 -13.85 14.78
C HIS A 42 -18.02 -14.09 15.81
N MET A 43 -17.88 -15.36 16.21
CA MET A 43 -16.71 -15.82 16.95
C MET A 43 -15.50 -15.46 16.09
N SER A 44 -14.75 -14.48 16.55
CA SER A 44 -13.56 -13.94 15.90
C SER A 44 -12.52 -15.04 15.76
N SER A 45 -12.51 -15.75 14.66
CA SER A 45 -11.40 -16.62 14.30
C SER A 45 -10.15 -15.75 14.11
N PRO A 46 -8.98 -16.06 14.73
CA PRO A 46 -7.82 -15.18 14.81
C PRO A 46 -7.14 -14.84 13.49
N ALA A 47 -7.65 -15.32 12.38
CA ALA A 47 -7.10 -15.06 11.03
C ALA A 47 -8.12 -14.44 10.05
N SER A 48 -9.25 -13.89 10.52
CA SER A 48 -10.19 -13.27 9.60
C SER A 48 -9.76 -11.86 9.26
N ILE A 49 -9.63 -11.57 7.96
CA ILE A 49 -9.48 -10.21 7.46
C ILE A 49 -10.70 -9.41 7.92
N ASN A 50 -10.46 -8.31 8.63
CA ASN A 50 -11.51 -7.41 9.07
C ASN A 50 -11.17 -5.96 8.69
N PRO A 51 -12.16 -5.05 8.65
CA PRO A 51 -11.94 -3.67 8.21
C PRO A 51 -10.83 -2.92 8.97
N ARG A 52 -10.71 -3.17 10.29
CA ARG A 52 -9.70 -2.50 11.14
C ARG A 52 -8.29 -2.96 10.79
N ILE A 53 -8.09 -4.24 10.50
CA ILE A 53 -6.79 -4.78 10.07
C ILE A 53 -6.43 -4.18 8.72
N ILE A 54 -7.36 -4.14 7.77
CA ILE A 54 -7.11 -3.55 6.44
C ILE A 54 -6.76 -2.07 6.55
N GLU A 55 -7.45 -1.30 7.38
CA GLU A 55 -7.16 0.12 7.56
C GLU A 55 -5.78 0.35 8.18
N GLY A 56 -5.41 -0.42 9.20
CA GLY A 56 -4.07 -0.34 9.80
C GLY A 56 -2.96 -0.68 8.81
N LEU A 57 -3.15 -1.74 8.02
CA LEU A 57 -2.20 -2.13 6.97
C LEU A 57 -2.13 -1.10 5.84
N TYR A 58 -3.24 -0.45 5.51
CA TYR A 58 -3.25 0.61 4.51
C TYR A 58 -2.46 1.84 4.97
N CYS A 59 -2.63 2.28 6.20
CA CYS A 59 -1.82 3.36 6.78
C CYS A 59 -0.32 3.01 6.78
N GLU A 60 0.04 1.78 7.17
CA GLU A 60 1.43 1.29 7.11
C GLU A 60 1.98 1.28 5.68
N ALA A 61 1.17 0.84 4.70
CA ALA A 61 1.57 0.83 3.29
C ALA A 61 1.85 2.24 2.76
N LEU A 62 1.06 3.24 3.16
CA LEU A 62 1.29 4.63 2.76
C LEU A 62 2.60 5.17 3.32
N VAL A 63 2.89 4.93 4.60
CA VAL A 63 4.16 5.34 5.24
C VAL A 63 5.34 4.69 4.53
N LEU A 64 5.32 3.36 4.33
CA LEU A 64 6.38 2.66 3.60
C LEU A 64 6.54 3.17 2.16
N SER A 65 5.45 3.50 1.48
CA SER A 65 5.51 4.03 0.12
C SER A 65 6.17 5.41 0.06
N ASP A 66 5.94 6.26 1.05
CA ASP A 66 6.59 7.56 1.16
C ASP A 66 8.08 7.43 1.48
N GLU A 67 8.46 6.52 2.38
CA GLU A 67 9.86 6.21 2.69
C GLU A 67 10.60 5.67 1.47
N VAL A 68 9.99 4.74 0.72
CA VAL A 68 10.52 4.19 -0.54
C VAL A 68 10.75 5.30 -1.56
N ARG A 69 9.76 6.17 -1.75
CA ARG A 69 9.88 7.30 -2.68
C ARG A 69 11.00 8.25 -2.27
N ALA A 70 11.10 8.57 -0.99
CA ALA A 70 12.15 9.46 -0.47
C ALA A 70 13.55 8.85 -0.63
N ALA A 71 13.74 7.58 -0.27
CA ALA A 71 15.02 6.89 -0.37
C ALA A 71 15.55 6.86 -1.81
N PHE A 72 14.71 6.43 -2.76
CA PHE A 72 15.13 6.33 -4.16
C PHE A 72 15.23 7.69 -4.86
N ALA A 73 14.48 8.73 -4.46
CA ALA A 73 14.63 10.08 -4.97
C ALA A 73 15.97 10.71 -4.54
N LEU A 74 16.46 10.40 -3.34
CA LEU A 74 17.74 10.87 -2.83
C LEU A 74 18.90 10.15 -3.50
N SER A 75 18.80 8.83 -3.68
CA SER A 75 19.84 8.01 -4.32
C SER A 75 20.09 8.39 -5.79
N GLY A 76 19.08 8.85 -6.51
CA GLY A 76 19.21 9.32 -7.89
C GLY A 76 19.86 10.73 -8.05
N ARG A 77 20.14 11.42 -6.94
CA ARG A 77 20.74 12.77 -6.93
C ARG A 77 22.23 12.80 -6.60
N LEU A 78 22.77 11.69 -6.11
CA LEU A 78 24.18 11.58 -5.83
C LEU A 78 24.89 11.27 -7.15
N ASP A 79 25.80 12.16 -7.61
CA ASP A 79 26.64 11.91 -8.78
C ASP A 79 27.47 10.63 -8.52
N PRO A 80 27.33 9.59 -9.35
CA PRO A 80 28.06 8.36 -9.12
C PRO A 80 29.56 8.58 -9.39
N PRO A 81 30.46 8.13 -8.50
CA PRO A 81 31.86 8.03 -8.84
C PRO A 81 32.08 7.02 -9.99
N ALA A 82 33.11 7.21 -10.78
CA ALA A 82 33.36 6.57 -12.09
C ALA A 82 33.46 5.03 -12.13
N ASN A 83 33.23 4.30 -11.02
CA ASN A 83 33.30 2.84 -10.92
C ASN A 83 32.00 2.18 -10.39
N GLU A 84 30.84 2.85 -10.46
CA GLU A 84 29.60 2.41 -9.82
C GLU A 84 28.46 2.02 -10.76
N ASP A 85 28.73 1.72 -12.02
CA ASP A 85 27.68 1.31 -12.97
C ASP A 85 26.86 0.10 -12.46
N GLU A 86 27.52 -0.87 -11.82
CA GLU A 86 26.85 -2.06 -11.30
C GLU A 86 25.98 -1.73 -10.07
N ALA A 87 26.45 -0.93 -9.13
CA ALA A 87 25.69 -0.49 -7.97
C ALA A 87 24.49 0.37 -8.38
N GLN A 88 24.66 1.26 -9.35
CA GLN A 88 23.58 2.09 -9.89
C GLN A 88 22.52 1.25 -10.61
N VAL A 89 22.93 0.24 -11.38
CA VAL A 89 22.00 -0.70 -12.01
C VAL A 89 21.27 -1.53 -10.95
N ALA A 90 21.98 -2.05 -9.94
CA ALA A 90 21.37 -2.78 -8.83
C ALA A 90 20.31 -1.93 -8.10
N LEU A 91 20.65 -0.68 -7.77
CA LEU A 91 19.76 0.28 -7.13
C LEU A 91 18.52 0.55 -7.99
N SER A 92 18.68 0.79 -9.29
CA SER A 92 17.57 1.07 -10.22
C SER A 92 16.64 -0.13 -10.36
N CYS A 93 17.19 -1.33 -10.44
CA CYS A 93 16.41 -2.58 -10.49
C CYS A 93 15.59 -2.78 -9.20
N GLU A 94 16.22 -2.58 -8.05
CA GLU A 94 15.54 -2.75 -6.76
C GLU A 94 14.53 -1.63 -6.49
N ALA A 95 14.79 -0.40 -6.96
CA ALA A 95 13.82 0.69 -6.91
C ALA A 95 12.54 0.34 -7.69
N LEU A 96 12.69 -0.18 -8.92
CA LEU A 96 11.54 -0.59 -9.73
C LEU A 96 10.78 -1.74 -9.09
N ARG A 97 11.47 -2.79 -8.61
CA ARG A 97 10.85 -3.93 -7.94
C ARG A 97 10.09 -3.51 -6.69
N THR A 98 10.73 -2.71 -5.84
CA THR A 98 10.16 -2.24 -4.58
C THR A 98 8.94 -1.36 -4.81
N THR A 99 9.03 -0.40 -5.74
CA THR A 99 7.90 0.47 -6.10
C THR A 99 6.73 -0.34 -6.65
N THR A 100 6.99 -1.29 -7.57
CA THR A 100 5.95 -2.15 -8.13
C THR A 100 5.30 -3.02 -7.05
N ARG A 101 6.09 -3.61 -6.14
CA ARG A 101 5.59 -4.39 -5.00
C ARG A 101 4.67 -3.55 -4.12
N MET A 102 5.06 -2.32 -3.79
CA MET A 102 4.25 -1.41 -2.98
C MET A 102 2.97 -0.99 -3.71
N MET A 103 3.01 -0.71 -5.02
CA MET A 103 1.82 -0.42 -5.81
C MET A 103 0.80 -1.56 -5.76
N HIS A 104 1.24 -2.81 -5.94
CA HIS A 104 0.36 -3.97 -5.84
C HIS A 104 -0.18 -4.19 -4.42
N SER A 105 0.63 -3.94 -3.41
CA SER A 105 0.21 -4.00 -2.00
C SER A 105 -0.89 -2.98 -1.68
N VAL A 106 -0.70 -1.74 -2.11
CA VAL A 106 -1.70 -0.66 -1.94
C VAL A 106 -2.98 -0.98 -2.72
N ALA A 107 -2.85 -1.44 -3.97
CA ALA A 107 -4.01 -1.81 -4.79
C ALA A 107 -4.83 -2.96 -4.16
N TRP A 108 -4.16 -3.98 -3.60
CA TRP A 108 -4.82 -5.05 -2.86
C TRP A 108 -5.59 -4.53 -1.64
N LEU A 109 -4.98 -3.64 -0.87
CA LEU A 109 -5.62 -3.02 0.30
C LEU A 109 -6.81 -2.15 -0.09
N LEU A 110 -6.71 -1.38 -1.18
CA LEU A 110 -7.82 -0.58 -1.70
C LEU A 110 -8.99 -1.45 -2.15
N ASN A 111 -8.75 -2.58 -2.81
CA ASN A 111 -9.79 -3.52 -3.19
C ASN A 111 -10.53 -4.08 -1.95
N HIS A 112 -9.80 -4.41 -0.89
CA HIS A 112 -10.41 -4.88 0.35
C HIS A 112 -11.18 -3.77 1.08
N ARG A 113 -10.68 -2.52 1.05
CA ARG A 113 -11.41 -1.37 1.58
C ARG A 113 -12.73 -1.15 0.83
N ALA A 114 -12.70 -1.20 -0.51
CA ALA A 114 -13.89 -1.08 -1.35
C ALA A 114 -14.89 -2.22 -1.08
N TYR A 115 -14.41 -3.44 -0.86
CA TYR A 115 -15.26 -4.57 -0.46
C TYR A 115 -15.95 -4.31 0.88
N PHE A 116 -15.23 -3.87 1.89
CA PHE A 116 -15.82 -3.57 3.20
C PHE A 116 -16.72 -2.32 3.20
N ALA A 117 -16.54 -1.41 2.26
CA ALA A 117 -17.43 -0.28 2.02
C ALA A 117 -18.73 -0.68 1.27
N GLY A 118 -18.75 -1.88 0.67
CA GLY A 118 -19.86 -2.34 -0.15
C GLY A 118 -19.80 -1.93 -1.62
N ASP A 119 -18.72 -1.25 -2.03
CA ASP A 119 -18.51 -0.78 -3.40
C ASP A 119 -18.05 -1.92 -4.33
N LEU A 120 -17.50 -2.99 -3.76
CA LEU A 120 -17.01 -4.15 -4.48
C LEU A 120 -17.69 -5.43 -3.95
N SER A 121 -18.25 -6.24 -4.83
CA SER A 121 -18.80 -7.54 -4.45
C SER A 121 -17.67 -8.55 -4.16
N GLU A 122 -17.98 -9.57 -3.36
CA GLU A 122 -17.05 -10.66 -3.06
C GLU A 122 -16.56 -11.36 -4.34
N PHE A 123 -17.44 -11.58 -5.31
CA PHE A 123 -17.09 -12.16 -6.60
C PHE A 123 -16.05 -11.31 -7.36
N GLN A 124 -16.24 -9.99 -7.38
CA GLN A 124 -15.30 -9.06 -8.02
C GLN A 124 -13.96 -9.04 -7.28
N LEU A 125 -13.98 -9.03 -5.94
CA LEU A 125 -12.77 -9.08 -5.13
C LEU A 125 -11.98 -10.37 -5.39
N ARG A 126 -12.64 -11.52 -5.49
CA ARG A 126 -12.00 -12.80 -5.82
C ARG A 126 -11.35 -12.80 -7.19
N ARG A 127 -12.02 -12.23 -8.17
CA ARG A 127 -11.57 -12.19 -9.57
C ARG A 127 -10.39 -11.24 -9.77
N HIS A 128 -10.42 -10.07 -9.16
CA HIS A 128 -9.49 -8.98 -9.41
C HIS A 128 -8.58 -8.63 -8.23
N GLY A 129 -8.92 -9.06 -7.03
CA GLY A 129 -8.24 -8.71 -5.79
C GLY A 129 -7.12 -9.65 -5.36
N ARG A 130 -6.57 -10.49 -6.27
CA ARG A 130 -5.45 -11.37 -5.93
C ARG A 130 -4.16 -10.57 -5.82
N LEU A 131 -3.43 -10.77 -4.72
CA LEU A 131 -2.11 -10.19 -4.56
C LEU A 131 -1.10 -10.90 -5.48
N ALA A 132 -0.38 -10.13 -6.28
CA ALA A 132 0.65 -10.66 -7.17
C ALA A 132 1.83 -11.26 -6.39
N ASP A 133 2.49 -12.24 -6.99
CA ASP A 133 3.74 -12.78 -6.48
C ASP A 133 4.92 -11.97 -7.01
N PHE A 134 5.88 -11.66 -6.14
CA PHE A 134 7.11 -10.98 -6.51
C PHE A 134 8.31 -11.83 -6.10
N PRO A 135 9.34 -11.91 -6.94
CA PRO A 135 10.59 -12.54 -6.55
C PRO A 135 11.26 -11.75 -5.42
N GLU A 136 11.95 -12.45 -4.56
CA GLU A 136 12.80 -11.84 -3.53
C GLU A 136 13.96 -11.08 -4.18
N ALA A 137 14.51 -10.11 -3.45
CA ALA A 137 15.69 -9.37 -3.89
C ALA A 137 16.91 -10.30 -3.93
N GLU A 138 17.73 -10.14 -4.96
CA GLU A 138 18.93 -10.95 -5.14
C GLU A 138 20.03 -10.51 -4.14
N PRO A 139 20.56 -11.43 -3.30
CA PRO A 139 21.50 -11.06 -2.24
C PRO A 139 22.74 -10.32 -2.74
N HIS A 140 23.26 -10.68 -3.92
CA HIS A 140 24.43 -10.01 -4.48
C HIS A 140 24.15 -8.56 -4.87
N ARG A 141 22.95 -8.25 -5.39
CA ARG A 141 22.53 -6.88 -5.70
C ARG A 141 22.30 -6.07 -4.45
N LEU A 142 21.66 -6.68 -3.42
CA LEU A 142 21.48 -6.01 -2.15
C LEU A 142 22.81 -5.65 -1.48
N ALA A 143 23.86 -6.45 -1.68
CA ALA A 143 25.17 -6.15 -1.14
C ALA A 143 25.80 -4.86 -1.70
N LEU A 144 25.42 -4.45 -2.92
CA LEU A 144 25.89 -3.23 -3.58
C LEU A 144 25.11 -1.98 -3.14
N ILE A 145 24.00 -2.15 -2.43
CA ILE A 145 23.13 -1.04 -2.00
C ILE A 145 23.48 -0.64 -0.57
N ASP A 146 23.42 0.66 -0.27
CA ASP A 146 23.63 1.18 1.07
C ASP A 146 22.70 0.54 2.11
N ARG A 147 23.16 0.47 3.35
CA ARG A 147 22.46 -0.25 4.42
C ARG A 147 21.05 0.29 4.67
N PRO A 148 20.78 1.61 4.80
CA PRO A 148 19.44 2.11 5.03
C PRO A 148 18.46 1.73 3.92
N THR A 149 18.84 1.90 2.65
CA THR A 149 18.00 1.54 1.50
C THR A 149 17.73 0.03 1.44
N ARG A 150 18.73 -0.80 1.75
CA ARG A 150 18.59 -2.25 1.85
C ARG A 150 17.60 -2.66 2.94
N GLU A 151 17.69 -2.06 4.11
CA GLU A 151 16.76 -2.33 5.23
C GLU A 151 15.32 -1.97 4.86
N LEU A 152 15.12 -0.89 4.11
CA LEU A 152 13.82 -0.49 3.60
C LEU A 152 13.27 -1.46 2.55
N ILE A 153 14.09 -1.91 1.59
CA ILE A 153 13.70 -2.94 0.62
C ILE A 153 13.19 -4.18 1.35
N LEU A 154 13.96 -4.69 2.31
CA LEU A 154 13.59 -5.86 3.12
C LEU A 154 12.32 -5.61 3.97
N ALA A 155 12.09 -4.38 4.43
CA ALA A 155 10.86 -4.03 5.15
C ALA A 155 9.64 -4.15 4.24
N THR A 156 9.73 -3.69 2.98
CA THR A 156 8.64 -3.84 2.00
C THR A 156 8.38 -5.29 1.62
N GLU A 157 9.42 -6.14 1.58
CA GLU A 157 9.27 -7.58 1.35
C GLU A 157 8.52 -8.26 2.49
N ARG A 158 8.92 -7.98 3.74
CA ARG A 158 8.21 -8.49 4.92
C ARG A 158 6.76 -8.03 4.97
N PHE A 159 6.50 -6.78 4.60
CA PHE A 159 5.16 -6.24 4.50
C PHE A 159 4.32 -6.98 3.47
N HIS A 160 4.83 -7.12 2.24
CA HIS A 160 4.17 -7.85 1.16
C HIS A 160 3.92 -9.33 1.54
N ALA A 161 4.89 -10.01 2.12
CA ALA A 161 4.75 -11.39 2.58
C ALA A 161 3.65 -11.53 3.64
N ARG A 162 3.48 -10.51 4.51
CA ARG A 162 2.37 -10.48 5.49
C ARG A 162 1.02 -10.36 4.79
N LEU A 163 0.88 -9.48 3.80
CA LEU A 163 -0.35 -9.36 2.99
C LEU A 163 -0.64 -10.67 2.24
N LYS A 164 0.40 -11.32 1.69
CA LYS A 164 0.25 -12.58 0.97
C LYS A 164 -0.30 -13.70 1.86
N ARG A 165 0.18 -13.80 3.11
CA ARG A 165 -0.40 -14.76 4.08
C ARG A 165 -1.87 -14.49 4.37
N LEU A 166 -2.26 -13.21 4.45
CA LEU A 166 -3.67 -12.84 4.65
C LEU A 166 -4.52 -13.19 3.43
N ASP A 167 -4.04 -12.88 2.22
CA ASP A 167 -4.73 -13.20 0.95
C ASP A 167 -4.94 -14.71 0.81
N ASN A 168 -3.90 -15.51 1.05
CA ASN A 168 -3.99 -16.97 0.97
C ASN A 168 -4.96 -17.52 2.01
N GLY A 169 -4.86 -17.13 3.27
CA GLY A 169 -5.75 -17.62 4.33
C GLY A 169 -7.21 -17.18 4.14
N TRP A 170 -7.47 -16.07 3.46
CA TRP A 170 -8.83 -15.68 3.08
C TRP A 170 -9.38 -16.56 1.96
N ARG A 171 -8.58 -16.87 0.96
CA ARG A 171 -8.96 -17.72 -0.19
C ARG A 171 -9.14 -19.18 0.20
N GLU A 172 -8.31 -19.72 1.09
CA GLU A 172 -8.38 -21.10 1.55
C GLU A 172 -9.66 -21.37 2.35
N ARG A 173 -10.05 -20.45 3.22
CA ARG A 173 -11.31 -20.57 3.99
C ARG A 173 -12.53 -20.60 3.10
N ASP A 174 -12.47 -19.87 2.06
CA ASP A 174 -13.52 -19.72 1.09
C ASP A 174 -13.64 -20.95 0.18
N ALA A 175 -12.50 -21.56 -0.19
CA ALA A 175 -12.46 -22.83 -0.90
C ALA A 175 -12.99 -23.99 -0.04
N ALA A 176 -12.84 -23.89 1.29
CA ALA A 176 -13.37 -24.87 2.25
C ALA A 176 -14.87 -24.67 2.58
N ALA A 177 -15.42 -23.48 2.28
CA ALA A 177 -16.84 -23.25 2.44
C ALA A 177 -17.64 -24.07 1.40
N PRO A 178 -18.67 -24.82 1.80
CA PRO A 178 -19.48 -25.58 0.85
C PRO A 178 -20.04 -24.62 -0.21
N SER A 179 -19.77 -24.92 -1.48
CA SER A 179 -20.28 -24.11 -2.58
C SER A 179 -21.80 -23.99 -2.43
N ALA A 180 -22.32 -22.75 -2.57
CA ALA A 180 -23.78 -22.52 -2.54
C ALA A 180 -24.53 -23.42 -3.53
N ILE A 181 -23.88 -23.78 -4.65
CA ILE A 181 -24.40 -24.75 -5.63
C ILE A 181 -24.41 -26.18 -5.05
N ALA A 182 -23.38 -26.58 -4.30
CA ALA A 182 -23.35 -27.89 -3.65
C ALA A 182 -24.44 -27.99 -2.57
N ALA A 183 -24.58 -26.97 -1.73
CA ALA A 183 -25.62 -26.88 -0.72
C ALA A 183 -27.03 -26.88 -1.35
N LEU A 184 -27.23 -26.20 -2.48
CA LEU A 184 -28.49 -26.19 -3.21
C LEU A 184 -28.80 -27.58 -3.83
N ARG A 185 -27.79 -28.22 -4.40
CA ARG A 185 -27.92 -29.60 -4.94
C ARG A 185 -28.28 -30.60 -3.85
N GLU A 186 -27.67 -30.50 -2.68
CA GLU A 186 -27.96 -31.36 -1.54
C GLU A 186 -29.40 -31.18 -1.07
N ARG A 187 -29.85 -29.92 -0.89
CA ARG A 187 -31.25 -29.61 -0.52
C ARG A 187 -32.26 -30.06 -1.58
N LEU A 188 -31.93 -29.94 -2.86
CA LEU A 188 -32.77 -30.44 -3.95
C LEU A 188 -32.81 -31.98 -3.95
N GLY A 189 -31.65 -32.63 -3.74
CA GLY A 189 -31.58 -34.09 -3.65
C GLY A 189 -32.35 -34.70 -2.47
N GLU A 190 -32.40 -33.99 -1.34
CA GLU A 190 -33.22 -34.38 -0.18
C GLU A 190 -34.72 -34.26 -0.48
N ARG A 191 -35.16 -33.19 -1.15
CA ARG A 191 -36.58 -33.01 -1.53
C ARG A 191 -37.09 -33.99 -2.57
N VAL A 192 -36.20 -34.53 -3.44
CA VAL A 192 -36.59 -35.52 -4.46
C VAL A 192 -36.64 -36.93 -3.91
N ARG A 193 -36.02 -37.18 -2.74
CA ARG A 193 -36.01 -38.50 -2.07
C ARG A 193 -37.08 -38.69 -0.99
N GLY A 194 -37.77 -37.63 -0.61
CA GLY A 194 -38.91 -37.65 0.34
C GLY A 194 -40.22 -37.41 -0.38
#